data_220c781078ce40b11242466ac6b8379f
#
_entry.id   220c781078ce40b11242466ac6b8379f
#
_cell.length_a   1.000
_cell.length_b   1.000
_cell.length_c   1.000
_cell.angle_alpha   90.00
_cell.angle_beta   90.00
_cell.angle_gamma   90.00
#
_symmetry.space_group_name_H-M   'P 1'
#
loop_
_entity.id
_entity.type
_entity.pdbx_description
1 polymer ?
#
loop_
_entity_poly.entity_id
_entity_poly.type
_entity_poly.pdbx_seq_one_letter_code
_entity_poly.pdbx_strand_id
1 'polypeptide(L)'
;MENKNKWWKNAVVYQIYPKSFQDSDGDGIGDIPGIISRLDYLKKLGIDAIWLSPVYRSPQDDNGYDISDYQDIEPMFGTMEDMEQLFVEAKKRGIRIMMDLVLNHTSDEHRWFLEAKKSKDNPYHDYYVWRDGEEGVYPNDMNSVFGGPAWEWVPELGQYYFHQFSVKQPDLNWENPKVRRELYDMILWWMEKGAGGFRLDVIDQIAKEPDLKITNNGPKLHEFLRELSRETFQKGDMITVGDAWGATPEIAKKYSNPDGSEFSMVFQFEHIMLDQEEGKEKWDTIPLNLVKLKKCLAKWQNTLYQVGWNSLFMNNHDLPRIVSRWGNDGKYRKESAKMLATMLHGMQGTPYIYQGEELGMTNVQFDSIEEYEDIETLNMYKERLEKGYQPEEILHSIYARSRDNARTPMQWSSEKNGGFTTGEPWFAVNPNYTRINAKEALEDENSVFYYYQKLIRLRKENPVFVNGKFELLLPEDERIFAYTRTDEHTKMLVCTNFTDEEVSCPLLDEWKAGEVWIQNYEDGREGNKLRPYEAVIIAFTGK
;
A
#
# COMPACT_ATOMS: atom_id res chain seq x y z
N MET A 1 20.26 26.14 -8.40
CA MET A 1 19.53 25.12 -9.19
C MET A 1 18.07 25.19 -8.75
N GLU A 2 17.18 25.54 -9.67
CA GLU A 2 15.76 25.68 -9.39
C GLU A 2 15.23 24.37 -8.84
N ASN A 3 14.72 24.43 -7.64
CA ASN A 3 13.95 23.35 -7.00
C ASN A 3 12.63 23.26 -7.79
N LYS A 4 12.66 22.60 -8.95
CA LYS A 4 11.43 22.32 -9.72
C LYS A 4 10.51 21.58 -8.75
N ASN A 5 9.43 22.24 -8.36
CA ASN A 5 8.45 21.70 -7.43
C ASN A 5 7.97 20.36 -8.02
N LYS A 6 8.46 19.26 -7.46
CA LYS A 6 8.14 17.91 -7.93
C LYS A 6 6.63 17.73 -7.76
N TRP A 7 5.88 17.57 -8.84
CA TRP A 7 4.42 17.51 -8.89
C TRP A 7 3.86 16.46 -7.90
N TRP A 8 4.55 15.34 -7.73
CA TRP A 8 4.14 14.25 -6.86
C TRP A 8 4.15 14.61 -5.36
N LYS A 9 4.82 15.66 -4.94
CA LYS A 9 4.76 16.15 -3.54
C LYS A 9 3.37 16.67 -3.17
N ASN A 10 2.65 17.23 -4.15
CA ASN A 10 1.29 17.71 -3.96
C ASN A 10 0.22 16.69 -4.37
N ALA A 11 0.62 15.61 -5.00
CA ALA A 11 -0.26 14.59 -5.51
C ALA A 11 -0.88 13.72 -4.39
N VAL A 12 -1.99 13.10 -4.74
CA VAL A 12 -2.65 12.03 -3.99
C VAL A 12 -2.78 10.82 -4.91
N VAL A 13 -2.36 9.66 -4.42
CA VAL A 13 -2.38 8.39 -5.15
C VAL A 13 -3.54 7.53 -4.65
N TYR A 14 -4.23 6.86 -5.56
CA TYR A 14 -5.25 5.88 -5.25
C TYR A 14 -4.80 4.50 -5.70
N GLN A 15 -4.78 3.52 -4.80
CA GLN A 15 -4.43 2.15 -5.15
C GLN A 15 -5.66 1.38 -5.61
N ILE A 16 -5.56 0.76 -6.77
CA ILE A 16 -6.53 -0.21 -7.31
C ILE A 16 -5.95 -1.62 -7.22
N TYR A 17 -6.72 -2.52 -6.61
CA TYR A 17 -6.55 -3.96 -6.68
C TYR A 17 -7.46 -4.49 -7.81
N PRO A 18 -6.93 -4.76 -9.03
CA PRO A 18 -7.73 -4.90 -10.24
C PRO A 18 -8.82 -5.95 -10.13
N LYS A 19 -8.46 -7.11 -9.59
CA LYS A 19 -9.34 -8.28 -9.46
C LYS A 19 -10.65 -7.99 -8.72
N SER A 20 -10.65 -6.97 -7.84
CA SER A 20 -11.77 -6.61 -6.97
C SER A 20 -12.30 -5.19 -7.17
N PHE A 21 -11.95 -4.49 -8.25
CA PHE A 21 -12.38 -3.10 -8.42
C PHE A 21 -13.70 -2.99 -9.19
N GLN A 22 -13.76 -3.42 -10.44
CA GLN A 22 -14.96 -3.45 -11.27
C GLN A 22 -14.83 -4.49 -12.37
N ASP A 23 -15.78 -5.38 -12.45
CA ASP A 23 -15.96 -6.32 -13.53
C ASP A 23 -16.82 -5.70 -14.64
N SER A 24 -16.37 -5.75 -15.89
CA SER A 24 -17.05 -5.17 -17.04
C SER A 24 -17.79 -6.17 -17.91
N ASP A 25 -17.40 -7.45 -17.88
CA ASP A 25 -17.91 -8.49 -18.79
C ASP A 25 -18.78 -9.57 -18.10
N GLY A 26 -18.81 -9.58 -16.77
CA GLY A 26 -19.68 -10.42 -15.97
C GLY A 26 -19.09 -11.79 -15.64
N ASP A 27 -17.78 -11.96 -15.77
CA ASP A 27 -17.09 -13.21 -15.40
C ASP A 27 -16.82 -13.34 -13.90
N GLY A 28 -17.06 -12.27 -13.14
CA GLY A 28 -16.88 -12.19 -11.68
C GLY A 28 -15.53 -11.65 -11.26
N ILE A 29 -14.66 -11.28 -12.18
CA ILE A 29 -13.31 -10.78 -11.94
C ILE A 29 -13.23 -9.31 -12.41
N GLY A 30 -12.68 -8.45 -11.59
CA GLY A 30 -12.41 -7.05 -12.00
C GLY A 30 -11.38 -6.98 -13.12
N ASP A 31 -11.55 -6.02 -14.02
CA ASP A 31 -10.76 -5.90 -15.25
C ASP A 31 -10.39 -4.46 -15.60
N ILE A 32 -9.51 -4.29 -16.59
CA ILE A 32 -9.04 -2.98 -17.05
C ILE A 32 -10.17 -2.13 -17.66
N PRO A 33 -11.05 -2.67 -18.53
CA PRO A 33 -12.22 -1.91 -18.98
C PRO A 33 -13.13 -1.45 -17.84
N GLY A 34 -13.30 -2.26 -16.80
CA GLY A 34 -14.00 -1.89 -15.58
C GLY A 34 -13.35 -0.69 -14.86
N ILE A 35 -12.01 -0.70 -14.76
CA ILE A 35 -11.27 0.44 -14.21
C ILE A 35 -11.52 1.71 -15.03
N ILE A 36 -11.44 1.61 -16.36
CA ILE A 36 -11.72 2.73 -17.28
C ILE A 36 -13.10 3.32 -17.02
N SER A 37 -14.11 2.47 -16.81
CA SER A 37 -15.50 2.89 -16.54
C SER A 37 -15.67 3.71 -15.26
N ARG A 38 -14.71 3.60 -14.31
CA ARG A 38 -14.73 4.28 -13.00
C ARG A 38 -13.76 5.47 -12.89
N LEU A 39 -13.06 5.82 -13.96
CA LEU A 39 -12.11 6.94 -13.92
C LEU A 39 -12.76 8.29 -13.58
N ASP A 40 -14.02 8.53 -13.97
CA ASP A 40 -14.73 9.75 -13.62
C ASP A 40 -15.06 9.85 -12.12
N TYR A 41 -15.35 8.72 -11.46
CA TYR A 41 -15.47 8.63 -10.01
C TYR A 41 -14.15 9.03 -9.31
N LEU A 42 -13.02 8.50 -9.78
CA LEU A 42 -11.70 8.81 -9.24
C LEU A 42 -11.30 10.26 -9.52
N LYS A 43 -11.64 10.80 -10.70
CA LYS A 43 -11.46 12.22 -11.01
C LYS A 43 -12.27 13.10 -10.08
N LYS A 44 -13.53 12.72 -9.78
CA LYS A 44 -14.38 13.44 -8.83
C LYS A 44 -13.81 13.42 -7.41
N LEU A 45 -13.23 12.31 -6.97
CA LEU A 45 -12.52 12.24 -5.69
C LEU A 45 -11.34 13.22 -5.62
N GLY A 46 -10.69 13.46 -6.76
CA GLY A 46 -9.63 14.47 -6.90
C GLY A 46 -8.21 13.92 -6.88
N ILE A 47 -8.01 12.60 -7.11
CA ILE A 47 -6.69 11.96 -7.14
C ILE A 47 -5.89 12.38 -8.38
N ASP A 48 -4.58 12.20 -8.32
CA ASP A 48 -3.62 12.59 -9.37
C ASP A 48 -2.95 11.39 -10.03
N ALA A 49 -2.87 10.27 -9.32
CA ALA A 49 -2.30 9.04 -9.85
C ALA A 49 -3.04 7.81 -9.32
N ILE A 50 -3.04 6.76 -10.11
CA ILE A 50 -3.52 5.43 -9.73
C ILE A 50 -2.32 4.51 -9.64
N TRP A 51 -2.09 3.88 -8.48
CA TRP A 51 -1.23 2.71 -8.37
C TRP A 51 -2.07 1.48 -8.67
N LEU A 52 -1.73 0.79 -9.75
CA LEU A 52 -2.37 -0.42 -10.20
C LEU A 52 -1.55 -1.62 -9.73
N SER A 53 -2.11 -2.48 -8.86
CA SER A 53 -1.49 -3.76 -8.51
C SER A 53 -1.30 -4.61 -9.77
N PRO A 54 -0.39 -5.62 -9.79
CA PRO A 54 0.04 -6.25 -11.03
C PRO A 54 -1.08 -6.77 -11.92
N VAL A 55 -1.00 -6.48 -13.21
CA VAL A 55 -1.92 -6.96 -14.27
C VAL A 55 -1.19 -7.77 -15.34
N TYR A 56 0.09 -8.05 -15.14
CA TYR A 56 0.93 -8.82 -16.07
C TYR A 56 0.51 -10.29 -16.13
N ARG A 57 0.98 -11.01 -17.13
CA ARG A 57 0.84 -12.46 -17.18
C ARG A 57 1.32 -13.11 -15.90
N SER A 58 0.47 -13.93 -15.30
CA SER A 58 0.74 -14.58 -14.04
C SER A 58 -0.12 -15.84 -13.86
N PRO A 59 0.46 -16.96 -13.36
CA PRO A 59 -0.34 -18.12 -12.93
C PRO A 59 -1.24 -17.84 -11.72
N GLN A 60 -1.10 -16.66 -11.06
CA GLN A 60 -1.91 -16.21 -9.93
C GLN A 60 -1.70 -17.01 -8.62
N ASP A 61 -0.54 -17.61 -8.43
CA ASP A 61 -0.18 -18.27 -7.17
C ASP A 61 -0.16 -17.26 -6.00
N ASP A 62 0.33 -16.04 -6.25
CA ASP A 62 0.30 -14.93 -5.31
C ASP A 62 -0.44 -13.71 -5.90
N ASN A 63 -1.60 -13.96 -6.48
CA ASN A 63 -2.52 -12.93 -7.02
C ASN A 63 -1.83 -11.88 -7.90
N GLY A 64 -0.93 -12.31 -8.80
CA GLY A 64 -0.26 -11.47 -9.77
C GLY A 64 1.16 -11.06 -9.42
N TYR A 65 1.62 -11.28 -8.19
CA TYR A 65 3.00 -11.02 -7.79
C TYR A 65 3.98 -12.13 -8.21
N ASP A 66 3.49 -13.19 -8.83
CA ASP A 66 4.22 -14.25 -9.52
C ASP A 66 4.15 -14.03 -11.03
N ILE A 67 5.01 -13.16 -11.55
CA ILE A 67 4.96 -12.70 -12.95
C ILE A 67 5.64 -13.68 -13.89
N SER A 68 4.88 -14.17 -14.90
CA SER A 68 5.41 -15.05 -15.95
C SER A 68 5.82 -14.32 -17.24
N ASP A 69 5.27 -13.13 -17.51
CA ASP A 69 5.69 -12.21 -18.57
C ASP A 69 5.40 -10.77 -18.17
N TYR A 70 6.46 -9.96 -18.08
CA TYR A 70 6.36 -8.54 -17.70
C TYR A 70 5.78 -7.63 -18.80
N GLN A 71 5.74 -8.08 -20.04
CA GLN A 71 5.39 -7.27 -21.21
C GLN A 71 4.09 -7.72 -21.89
N ASP A 72 3.27 -8.47 -21.17
CA ASP A 72 1.93 -8.87 -21.61
C ASP A 72 0.93 -8.74 -20.45
N ILE A 73 -0.36 -8.66 -20.77
CA ILE A 73 -1.46 -8.52 -19.81
C ILE A 73 -2.09 -9.90 -19.56
N GLU A 74 -2.38 -10.20 -18.29
CA GLU A 74 -3.12 -11.42 -17.92
C GLU A 74 -4.54 -11.35 -18.51
N PRO A 75 -4.99 -12.36 -19.28
CA PRO A 75 -6.26 -12.32 -19.99
C PRO A 75 -7.48 -12.04 -19.12
N MET A 76 -7.47 -12.44 -17.85
CA MET A 76 -8.57 -12.13 -16.94
C MET A 76 -8.76 -10.63 -16.71
N PHE A 77 -7.71 -9.82 -16.91
CA PHE A 77 -7.76 -8.36 -16.74
C PHE A 77 -8.01 -7.62 -18.05
N GLY A 78 -7.91 -8.29 -19.19
CA GLY A 78 -8.08 -7.68 -20.51
C GLY A 78 -6.88 -7.88 -21.42
N THR A 79 -6.68 -6.94 -22.34
CA THR A 79 -5.66 -6.99 -23.39
C THR A 79 -4.65 -5.87 -23.24
N MET A 80 -3.57 -5.90 -24.05
CA MET A 80 -2.63 -4.78 -24.14
C MET A 80 -3.31 -3.52 -24.68
N GLU A 81 -4.25 -3.66 -25.61
CA GLU A 81 -5.05 -2.54 -26.13
C GLU A 81 -5.88 -1.88 -25.02
N ASP A 82 -6.46 -2.67 -24.13
CA ASP A 82 -7.20 -2.15 -22.95
C ASP A 82 -6.27 -1.38 -22.02
N MET A 83 -5.04 -1.88 -21.80
CA MET A 83 -4.05 -1.19 -20.98
C MET A 83 -3.59 0.12 -21.60
N GLU A 84 -3.34 0.15 -22.91
CA GLU A 84 -3.01 1.37 -23.64
C GLU A 84 -4.18 2.37 -23.60
N GLN A 85 -5.41 1.89 -23.70
CA GLN A 85 -6.61 2.72 -23.54
C GLN A 85 -6.71 3.29 -22.12
N LEU A 86 -6.38 2.52 -21.09
CA LEU A 86 -6.36 3.01 -19.71
C LEU A 86 -5.37 4.18 -19.55
N PHE A 87 -4.16 4.08 -20.11
CA PHE A 87 -3.19 5.19 -20.10
C PHE A 87 -3.76 6.44 -20.76
N VAL A 88 -4.40 6.30 -21.92
CA VAL A 88 -4.99 7.43 -22.67
C VAL A 88 -6.13 8.07 -21.90
N GLU A 89 -7.08 7.27 -21.39
CA GLU A 89 -8.27 7.77 -20.70
C GLU A 89 -7.94 8.39 -19.34
N ALA A 90 -6.98 7.83 -18.59
CA ALA A 90 -6.48 8.42 -17.37
C ALA A 90 -5.80 9.76 -17.63
N LYS A 91 -4.93 9.84 -18.65
CA LYS A 91 -4.24 11.07 -19.05
C LYS A 91 -5.21 12.20 -19.44
N LYS A 92 -6.30 11.89 -20.16
CA LYS A 92 -7.35 12.88 -20.50
C LYS A 92 -7.98 13.52 -19.24
N ARG A 93 -7.99 12.79 -18.12
CA ARG A 93 -8.52 13.25 -16.83
C ARG A 93 -7.46 13.86 -15.92
N GLY A 94 -6.21 13.94 -16.39
CA GLY A 94 -5.06 14.42 -15.61
C GLY A 94 -4.61 13.42 -14.54
N ILE A 95 -4.91 12.14 -14.72
CA ILE A 95 -4.52 11.05 -13.82
C ILE A 95 -3.37 10.27 -14.48
N ARG A 96 -2.31 10.00 -13.72
CA ARG A 96 -1.20 9.15 -14.14
C ARG A 96 -1.41 7.71 -13.65
N ILE A 97 -0.98 6.74 -14.42
CA ILE A 97 -0.99 5.33 -14.01
C ILE A 97 0.41 4.95 -13.53
N MET A 98 0.48 4.48 -12.30
CA MET A 98 1.66 3.86 -11.71
C MET A 98 1.50 2.34 -11.79
N MET A 99 2.46 1.67 -12.42
CA MET A 99 2.47 0.21 -12.48
C MET A 99 3.24 -0.38 -11.31
N ASP A 100 2.90 -1.59 -10.93
CA ASP A 100 3.62 -2.34 -9.90
C ASP A 100 4.76 -3.13 -10.53
N LEU A 101 5.98 -2.95 -10.06
CA LEU A 101 7.16 -3.67 -10.54
C LEU A 101 7.62 -4.68 -9.50
N VAL A 102 7.54 -5.96 -9.84
CA VAL A 102 8.07 -7.06 -9.03
C VAL A 102 9.44 -7.44 -9.57
N LEU A 103 10.49 -6.86 -9.01
CA LEU A 103 11.86 -7.00 -9.51
C LEU A 103 12.73 -7.96 -8.68
N ASN A 104 12.21 -8.43 -7.54
CA ASN A 104 12.92 -9.35 -6.65
C ASN A 104 12.88 -10.80 -7.14
N HIS A 105 11.79 -11.21 -7.77
CA HIS A 105 11.52 -12.58 -8.19
C HIS A 105 10.62 -12.61 -9.43
N THR A 106 10.49 -13.78 -10.05
CA THR A 106 9.51 -14.05 -11.11
C THR A 106 8.65 -15.24 -10.72
N SER A 107 7.61 -15.53 -11.53
CA SER A 107 6.99 -16.85 -11.50
C SER A 107 8.00 -17.94 -11.90
N ASP A 108 7.82 -19.16 -11.38
CA ASP A 108 8.52 -20.36 -11.86
C ASP A 108 8.11 -20.75 -13.29
N GLU A 109 7.02 -20.18 -13.82
CA GLU A 109 6.57 -20.28 -15.20
C GLU A 109 7.15 -19.20 -16.12
N HIS A 110 7.94 -18.24 -15.59
CA HIS A 110 8.64 -17.26 -16.42
C HIS A 110 9.64 -17.95 -17.35
N ARG A 111 9.71 -17.52 -18.62
CA ARG A 111 10.63 -18.13 -19.59
C ARG A 111 12.07 -18.22 -19.13
N TRP A 112 12.56 -17.24 -18.37
CA TRP A 112 13.92 -17.25 -17.83
C TRP A 112 14.14 -18.41 -16.86
N PHE A 113 13.16 -18.70 -15.99
CA PHE A 113 13.27 -19.80 -15.03
C PHE A 113 13.09 -21.15 -15.73
N LEU A 114 12.18 -21.27 -16.68
CA LEU A 114 12.01 -22.47 -17.48
C LEU A 114 13.29 -22.85 -18.24
N GLU A 115 14.03 -21.85 -18.75
CA GLU A 115 15.32 -22.05 -19.36
C GLU A 115 16.41 -22.36 -18.30
N ALA A 116 16.44 -21.61 -17.20
CA ALA A 116 17.42 -21.80 -16.13
C ALA A 116 17.43 -23.22 -15.54
N LYS A 117 16.28 -23.87 -15.47
CA LYS A 117 16.14 -25.26 -14.97
C LYS A 117 16.64 -26.33 -15.93
N LYS A 118 16.89 -26.03 -17.20
CA LYS A 118 17.28 -27.05 -18.19
C LYS A 118 18.70 -27.55 -18.00
N SER A 119 19.63 -26.66 -17.61
CA SER A 119 21.05 -26.98 -17.47
C SER A 119 21.80 -25.89 -16.71
N LYS A 120 22.81 -26.28 -15.95
CA LYS A 120 23.76 -25.33 -15.31
C LYS A 120 24.50 -24.44 -16.32
N ASP A 121 24.66 -24.89 -17.56
CA ASP A 121 25.33 -24.15 -18.64
C ASP A 121 24.36 -23.27 -19.45
N ASN A 122 23.04 -23.29 -19.13
CA ASN A 122 22.06 -22.46 -19.82
C ASN A 122 22.35 -20.96 -19.56
N PRO A 123 22.29 -20.09 -20.59
CA PRO A 123 22.54 -18.65 -20.43
C PRO A 123 21.65 -17.95 -19.38
N TYR A 124 20.49 -18.50 -19.07
CA TYR A 124 19.56 -17.99 -18.07
C TYR A 124 19.76 -18.59 -16.67
N HIS A 125 20.65 -19.59 -16.53
CA HIS A 125 20.81 -20.27 -15.23
C HIS A 125 21.19 -19.27 -14.13
N ASP A 126 22.19 -18.41 -14.36
CA ASP A 126 22.65 -17.39 -13.43
C ASP A 126 21.71 -16.17 -13.28
N TYR A 127 20.52 -16.21 -13.88
CA TYR A 127 19.48 -15.21 -13.63
C TYR A 127 18.82 -15.38 -12.25
N TYR A 128 18.97 -16.57 -11.66
CA TYR A 128 18.40 -16.93 -10.35
C TYR A 128 19.50 -17.34 -9.37
N VAL A 129 19.14 -17.46 -8.09
CA VAL A 129 20.08 -17.81 -7.03
C VAL A 129 20.05 -19.31 -6.79
N TRP A 130 21.13 -19.99 -7.14
CA TRP A 130 21.29 -21.46 -7.02
C TRP A 130 22.38 -21.83 -6.05
N ARG A 131 22.25 -23.03 -5.40
CA ARG A 131 23.31 -23.66 -4.61
C ARG A 131 23.35 -25.15 -4.90
N ASP A 132 24.57 -25.70 -5.14
CA ASP A 132 24.76 -27.12 -5.21
C ASP A 132 24.48 -27.78 -3.86
N GLY A 133 23.96 -29.00 -3.86
CA GLY A 133 23.60 -29.68 -2.64
C GLY A 133 23.22 -31.15 -2.84
N GLU A 134 22.63 -31.71 -1.81
CA GLU A 134 22.03 -33.05 -1.79
C GLU A 134 20.57 -32.92 -1.35
N GLU A 135 19.70 -33.77 -1.89
CA GLU A 135 18.29 -33.77 -1.55
C GLU A 135 18.07 -33.92 -0.03
N GLY A 136 17.26 -33.03 0.54
CA GLY A 136 16.98 -33.01 1.98
C GLY A 136 18.01 -32.30 2.83
N VAL A 137 19.11 -31.80 2.23
CA VAL A 137 20.15 -31.02 2.92
C VAL A 137 20.15 -29.59 2.41
N TYR A 138 19.40 -28.73 3.11
CA TYR A 138 19.24 -27.32 2.72
C TYR A 138 20.55 -26.54 2.84
N PRO A 139 20.82 -25.57 1.96
CA PRO A 139 22.02 -24.71 2.05
C PRO A 139 22.14 -23.95 3.37
N ASN A 140 21.03 -23.60 3.99
CA ASN A 140 20.93 -23.04 5.34
C ASN A 140 19.50 -23.21 5.89
N ASP A 141 19.24 -22.68 7.10
CA ASP A 141 17.98 -22.78 7.83
C ASP A 141 17.03 -21.60 7.58
N MET A 142 17.17 -20.86 6.47
CA MET A 142 16.26 -19.77 6.14
C MET A 142 14.88 -20.31 5.79
N ASN A 143 13.85 -19.59 6.28
CA ASN A 143 12.46 -19.85 5.97
C ASN A 143 11.92 -18.82 4.98
N SER A 144 10.99 -19.28 4.15
CA SER A 144 10.16 -18.42 3.30
C SER A 144 9.21 -17.58 4.13
N VAL A 145 8.84 -16.39 3.63
CA VAL A 145 7.81 -15.53 4.24
C VAL A 145 6.45 -16.24 4.29
N PHE A 146 6.15 -17.09 3.31
CA PHE A 146 4.88 -17.84 3.25
C PHE A 146 4.93 -19.22 3.92
N GLY A 147 5.99 -19.48 4.69
CA GLY A 147 6.17 -20.72 5.43
C GLY A 147 7.04 -21.75 4.72
N GLY A 148 7.64 -22.66 5.48
CA GLY A 148 8.56 -23.66 4.98
C GLY A 148 9.98 -23.13 4.66
N PRO A 149 10.90 -24.02 4.16
CA PRO A 149 12.24 -23.64 3.78
C PRO A 149 12.25 -22.61 2.63
N ALA A 150 13.25 -21.73 2.60
CA ALA A 150 13.46 -20.76 1.51
C ALA A 150 14.26 -21.34 0.32
N TRP A 151 14.50 -22.64 0.31
CA TRP A 151 15.26 -23.35 -0.71
C TRP A 151 14.46 -24.54 -1.23
N GLU A 152 14.36 -24.67 -2.56
CA GLU A 152 13.66 -25.77 -3.22
C GLU A 152 14.60 -26.59 -4.08
N TRP A 153 14.51 -27.93 -3.95
CA TRP A 153 15.38 -28.88 -4.62
C TRP A 153 14.96 -29.13 -6.07
N VAL A 154 15.95 -29.12 -6.98
CA VAL A 154 15.77 -29.48 -8.39
C VAL A 154 16.64 -30.70 -8.70
N PRO A 155 16.06 -31.91 -8.71
CA PRO A 155 16.81 -33.17 -8.86
C PRO A 155 17.67 -33.23 -10.13
N GLU A 156 17.15 -32.71 -11.23
CA GLU A 156 17.83 -32.76 -12.54
C GLU A 156 19.12 -31.95 -12.57
N LEU A 157 19.23 -30.94 -11.71
CA LEU A 157 20.41 -30.09 -11.59
C LEU A 157 21.31 -30.47 -10.41
N GLY A 158 20.80 -31.20 -9.42
CA GLY A 158 21.49 -31.40 -8.16
C GLY A 158 21.73 -30.08 -7.42
N GLN A 159 20.73 -29.19 -7.45
CA GLN A 159 20.82 -27.86 -6.87
C GLN A 159 19.53 -27.46 -6.21
N TYR A 160 19.64 -26.50 -5.27
CA TYR A 160 18.53 -25.73 -4.72
C TYR A 160 18.46 -24.36 -5.38
N TYR A 161 17.25 -23.86 -5.65
CA TYR A 161 17.05 -22.44 -5.90
C TYR A 161 16.49 -21.74 -4.66
N PHE A 162 16.79 -20.45 -4.53
CA PHE A 162 16.31 -19.61 -3.45
C PHE A 162 14.98 -18.98 -3.80
N HIS A 163 14.04 -18.97 -2.84
CA HIS A 163 12.76 -18.25 -2.93
C HIS A 163 12.40 -17.65 -1.57
N GLN A 164 12.33 -16.34 -1.51
CA GLN A 164 11.96 -15.64 -0.26
C GLN A 164 10.46 -15.76 0.03
N PHE A 165 9.64 -15.88 -1.01
CA PHE A 165 8.18 -16.01 -0.94
C PHE A 165 7.72 -17.42 -1.31
N SER A 166 6.70 -17.57 -2.17
CA SER A 166 6.25 -18.89 -2.61
C SER A 166 7.37 -19.70 -3.28
N VAL A 167 7.32 -21.02 -3.15
CA VAL A 167 8.14 -21.95 -3.94
C VAL A 167 8.02 -21.68 -5.45
N LYS A 168 6.91 -21.10 -5.89
CA LYS A 168 6.66 -20.69 -7.28
C LYS A 168 7.19 -19.29 -7.62
N GLN A 169 7.93 -18.65 -6.72
CA GLN A 169 8.49 -17.31 -6.90
C GLN A 169 10.01 -17.31 -6.72
N PRO A 170 10.78 -17.94 -7.65
CA PRO A 170 12.25 -17.97 -7.57
C PRO A 170 12.83 -16.58 -7.63
N ASP A 171 13.79 -16.30 -6.74
CA ASP A 171 14.44 -15.01 -6.58
C ASP A 171 15.47 -14.74 -7.67
N LEU A 172 15.41 -13.53 -8.25
CA LEU A 172 16.36 -13.07 -9.26
C LEU A 172 17.73 -12.74 -8.67
N ASN A 173 18.78 -13.02 -9.44
CA ASN A 173 20.16 -12.70 -9.12
C ASN A 173 20.54 -11.31 -9.64
N TRP A 174 20.39 -10.28 -8.81
CA TRP A 174 20.73 -8.88 -9.16
C TRP A 174 22.25 -8.64 -9.30
N GLU A 175 23.10 -9.54 -8.85
CA GLU A 175 24.54 -9.46 -9.13
C GLU A 175 24.83 -9.64 -10.64
N ASN A 176 23.95 -10.34 -11.35
CA ASN A 176 24.08 -10.54 -12.78
C ASN A 176 23.66 -9.28 -13.56
N PRO A 177 24.57 -8.59 -14.27
CA PRO A 177 24.24 -7.38 -15.00
C PRO A 177 23.28 -7.61 -16.18
N LYS A 178 23.16 -8.85 -16.69
CA LYS A 178 22.20 -9.18 -17.74
C LYS A 178 20.77 -9.13 -17.21
N VAL A 179 20.55 -9.63 -15.99
CA VAL A 179 19.24 -9.52 -15.32
C VAL A 179 18.85 -8.05 -15.18
N ARG A 180 19.76 -7.23 -14.65
CA ARG A 180 19.49 -5.79 -14.50
C ARG A 180 19.15 -5.14 -15.84
N ARG A 181 19.88 -5.45 -16.91
CA ARG A 181 19.63 -4.88 -18.23
C ARG A 181 18.26 -5.26 -18.78
N GLU A 182 17.86 -6.54 -18.69
CA GLU A 182 16.53 -7.01 -19.11
C GLU A 182 15.41 -6.27 -18.36
N LEU A 183 15.58 -6.10 -17.04
CA LEU A 183 14.61 -5.38 -16.22
C LEU A 183 14.53 -3.88 -16.60
N TYR A 184 15.67 -3.22 -16.87
CA TYR A 184 15.68 -1.82 -17.27
C TYR A 184 15.03 -1.61 -18.63
N ASP A 185 15.29 -2.48 -19.60
CA ASP A 185 14.68 -2.42 -20.92
C ASP A 185 13.15 -2.63 -20.84
N MET A 186 12.68 -3.53 -19.98
CA MET A 186 11.27 -3.72 -19.70
C MET A 186 10.62 -2.47 -19.09
N ILE A 187 11.26 -1.83 -18.12
CA ILE A 187 10.75 -0.60 -17.48
C ILE A 187 10.66 0.53 -18.52
N LEU A 188 11.70 0.73 -19.32
CA LEU A 188 11.70 1.75 -20.39
C LEU A 188 10.57 1.50 -21.39
N TRP A 189 10.30 0.25 -21.74
CA TRP A 189 9.20 -0.12 -22.62
C TRP A 189 7.83 0.29 -22.04
N TRP A 190 7.60 0.09 -20.71
CA TRP A 190 6.38 0.55 -20.08
C TRP A 190 6.28 2.08 -20.01
N MET A 191 7.41 2.76 -19.80
CA MET A 191 7.45 4.23 -19.85
C MET A 191 7.06 4.76 -21.25
N GLU A 192 7.53 4.12 -22.30
CA GLU A 192 7.17 4.45 -23.70
C GLU A 192 5.68 4.20 -23.97
N LYS A 193 5.08 3.16 -23.38
CA LYS A 193 3.65 2.89 -23.49
C LYS A 193 2.76 3.88 -22.71
N GLY A 194 3.30 4.62 -21.77
CA GLY A 194 2.54 5.67 -21.07
C GLY A 194 2.48 5.54 -19.56
N ALA A 195 3.20 4.62 -18.94
CA ALA A 195 3.32 4.56 -17.49
C ALA A 195 3.84 5.90 -16.94
N GLY A 196 3.14 6.46 -15.96
CA GLY A 196 3.47 7.74 -15.32
C GLY A 196 4.21 7.60 -14.00
N GLY A 197 4.46 6.38 -13.57
CA GLY A 197 5.18 6.05 -12.35
C GLY A 197 5.22 4.57 -12.06
N PHE A 198 5.89 4.21 -10.95
CA PHE A 198 6.06 2.83 -10.54
C PHE A 198 6.07 2.68 -9.02
N ARG A 199 5.45 1.63 -8.54
CA ARG A 199 5.67 1.07 -7.20
C ARG A 199 6.57 -0.16 -7.34
N LEU A 200 7.58 -0.28 -6.51
CA LEU A 200 8.58 -1.34 -6.60
C LEU A 200 8.41 -2.27 -5.40
N ASP A 201 7.93 -3.47 -5.69
CA ASP A 201 7.62 -4.50 -4.70
C ASP A 201 8.89 -5.00 -4.01
N VAL A 202 8.83 -5.09 -2.68
CA VAL A 202 9.92 -5.60 -1.81
C VAL A 202 11.33 -5.19 -2.26
N ILE A 203 11.47 -3.95 -2.67
CA ILE A 203 12.68 -3.47 -3.36
C ILE A 203 13.93 -3.48 -2.48
N ASP A 204 13.78 -3.52 -1.17
CA ASP A 204 14.88 -3.65 -0.22
C ASP A 204 15.51 -5.07 -0.21
N GLN A 205 14.91 -6.04 -0.93
CA GLN A 205 15.37 -7.42 -0.99
C GLN A 205 16.16 -7.78 -2.25
N ILE A 206 16.28 -6.88 -3.22
CA ILE A 206 16.98 -7.19 -4.50
C ILE A 206 18.47 -7.47 -4.33
N ALA A 207 19.12 -6.89 -3.32
CA ALA A 207 20.54 -7.07 -3.02
C ALA A 207 20.77 -8.11 -1.90
N LYS A 208 19.96 -9.16 -1.88
CA LYS A 208 20.07 -10.25 -0.90
C LYS A 208 21.42 -10.98 -0.97
N GLU A 209 21.87 -11.45 0.17
CA GLU A 209 23.02 -12.36 0.30
C GLU A 209 22.58 -13.60 1.13
N PRO A 210 21.94 -14.61 0.50
CA PRO A 210 21.34 -15.73 1.22
C PRO A 210 22.35 -16.56 2.03
N ASP A 211 23.60 -16.66 1.58
CA ASP A 211 24.64 -17.38 2.33
C ASP A 211 24.97 -16.72 3.67
N LEU A 212 24.77 -15.40 3.76
CA LEU A 212 24.91 -14.62 4.99
C LEU A 212 23.58 -14.40 5.71
N LYS A 213 22.49 -15.00 5.21
CA LYS A 213 21.12 -14.82 5.69
C LYS A 213 20.65 -13.36 5.67
N ILE A 214 21.15 -12.57 4.72
CA ILE A 214 20.72 -11.20 4.49
C ILE A 214 19.64 -11.21 3.40
N THR A 215 18.41 -10.85 3.77
CA THR A 215 17.28 -10.78 2.84
C THR A 215 17.00 -9.36 2.40
N ASN A 216 17.09 -8.39 3.30
CA ASN A 216 16.82 -6.99 3.02
C ASN A 216 18.03 -6.10 3.38
N ASN A 217 18.06 -4.90 2.82
CA ASN A 217 19.12 -3.91 3.04
C ASN A 217 20.54 -4.46 2.80
N GLY A 218 20.68 -5.35 1.83
CA GLY A 218 21.99 -5.89 1.45
C GLY A 218 22.99 -4.79 1.05
N PRO A 219 24.31 -5.06 1.15
CA PRO A 219 25.34 -4.02 1.05
C PRO A 219 25.36 -3.28 -0.29
N LYS A 220 24.94 -3.91 -1.39
CA LYS A 220 24.86 -3.29 -2.72
C LYS A 220 23.50 -2.67 -3.06
N LEU A 221 22.54 -2.68 -2.14
CA LEU A 221 21.17 -2.24 -2.43
C LEU A 221 21.14 -0.84 -3.07
N HIS A 222 21.68 0.15 -2.39
CA HIS A 222 21.65 1.53 -2.87
C HIS A 222 22.52 1.79 -4.12
N GLU A 223 23.49 0.92 -4.40
CA GLU A 223 24.22 0.93 -5.68
C GLU A 223 23.29 0.51 -6.82
N PHE A 224 22.60 -0.61 -6.67
CA PHE A 224 21.62 -1.10 -7.64
C PHE A 224 20.45 -0.12 -7.84
N LEU A 225 19.94 0.50 -6.77
CA LEU A 225 18.85 1.46 -6.87
C LEU A 225 19.26 2.74 -7.64
N ARG A 226 20.47 3.25 -7.44
CA ARG A 226 20.98 4.38 -8.20
C ARG A 226 21.22 4.02 -9.67
N GLU A 227 21.72 2.82 -9.96
CA GLU A 227 21.86 2.33 -11.33
C GLU A 227 20.47 2.23 -12.00
N LEU A 228 19.51 1.56 -11.35
CA LEU A 228 18.13 1.44 -11.82
C LEU A 228 17.50 2.80 -12.13
N SER A 229 17.57 3.73 -11.19
CA SER A 229 16.99 5.07 -11.36
C SER A 229 17.64 5.83 -12.52
N ARG A 230 18.97 5.81 -12.63
CA ARG A 230 19.72 6.47 -13.70
C ARG A 230 19.39 5.88 -15.09
N GLU A 231 19.28 4.56 -15.17
CA GLU A 231 19.02 3.87 -16.44
C GLU A 231 17.55 3.93 -16.86
N THR A 232 16.63 4.26 -15.96
CA THR A 232 15.17 4.23 -16.21
C THR A 232 14.48 5.52 -15.79
N PHE A 233 14.12 5.69 -14.53
CA PHE A 233 13.17 6.71 -14.03
C PHE A 233 13.65 8.14 -14.25
N GLN A 234 14.94 8.40 -14.22
CA GLN A 234 15.51 9.74 -14.49
C GLN A 234 15.36 10.17 -15.95
N LYS A 235 15.00 9.25 -16.85
CA LYS A 235 14.72 9.57 -18.26
C LYS A 235 13.32 10.13 -18.48
N GLY A 236 12.47 10.18 -17.45
CA GLY A 236 11.10 10.69 -17.50
C GLY A 236 10.69 11.48 -16.26
N ASP A 237 9.48 12.03 -16.29
CA ASP A 237 8.86 12.71 -15.14
C ASP A 237 8.00 11.69 -14.37
N MET A 238 8.67 10.79 -13.66
CA MET A 238 8.06 9.65 -12.98
C MET A 238 7.81 9.93 -11.49
N ILE A 239 6.70 9.42 -10.95
CA ILE A 239 6.54 9.18 -9.52
C ILE A 239 6.98 7.75 -9.21
N THR A 240 7.83 7.57 -8.21
CA THR A 240 8.32 6.24 -7.82
C THR A 240 8.23 6.05 -6.32
N VAL A 241 7.80 4.86 -5.90
CA VAL A 241 7.76 4.48 -4.49
C VAL A 241 8.30 3.08 -4.30
N GLY A 242 9.28 2.92 -3.42
CA GLY A 242 9.81 1.62 -3.03
C GLY A 242 8.98 1.04 -1.88
N ASP A 243 8.68 -0.24 -1.94
CA ASP A 243 8.10 -0.99 -0.83
C ASP A 243 9.27 -1.65 -0.07
N ALA A 244 9.51 -1.16 1.16
CA ALA A 244 10.70 -1.55 1.93
C ALA A 244 10.35 -1.82 3.41
N TRP A 245 10.16 -3.07 3.75
CA TRP A 245 9.88 -3.52 5.11
C TRP A 245 11.04 -3.28 6.08
N GLY A 246 12.26 -3.31 5.57
CA GLY A 246 13.47 -3.01 6.32
C GLY A 246 13.86 -1.53 6.39
N ALA A 247 13.01 -0.61 5.89
CA ALA A 247 13.33 0.81 5.91
C ALA A 247 13.32 1.38 7.33
N THR A 248 14.38 2.12 7.66
CA THR A 248 14.45 2.99 8.84
C THR A 248 14.42 4.45 8.37
N PRO A 249 14.12 5.43 9.25
CA PRO A 249 14.16 6.83 8.86
C PRO A 249 15.51 7.26 8.25
N GLU A 250 16.61 6.73 8.75
CA GLU A 250 17.95 7.05 8.25
C GLU A 250 18.21 6.45 6.85
N ILE A 251 17.77 5.21 6.62
CA ILE A 251 17.88 4.57 5.29
C ILE A 251 16.94 5.25 4.30
N ALA A 252 15.74 5.65 4.72
CA ALA A 252 14.74 6.31 3.88
C ALA A 252 15.23 7.63 3.27
N LYS A 253 16.18 8.32 3.91
CA LYS A 253 16.87 9.50 3.33
C LYS A 253 17.60 9.17 2.02
N LYS A 254 18.11 7.95 1.88
CA LYS A 254 18.77 7.50 0.63
C LYS A 254 17.73 7.24 -0.45
N TYR A 255 16.67 6.48 -0.12
CA TYR A 255 15.60 6.16 -1.06
C TYR A 255 14.93 7.42 -1.63
N SER A 256 14.65 8.40 -0.79
CA SER A 256 13.91 9.62 -1.14
C SER A 256 14.77 10.88 -1.15
N ASN A 257 16.05 10.75 -1.47
CA ASN A 257 16.98 11.86 -1.55
C ASN A 257 16.44 12.93 -2.52
N PRO A 258 16.42 14.22 -2.11
CA PRO A 258 15.98 15.32 -2.96
C PRO A 258 16.72 15.46 -4.29
N ASP A 259 17.92 14.88 -4.42
CA ASP A 259 18.67 14.86 -5.68
C ASP A 259 18.03 13.94 -6.75
N GLY A 260 17.08 13.07 -6.34
CA GLY A 260 16.38 12.14 -7.24
C GLY A 260 17.24 10.96 -7.69
N SER A 261 18.28 10.64 -6.95
CA SER A 261 19.23 9.58 -7.32
C SER A 261 18.64 8.17 -7.19
N GLU A 262 17.59 7.98 -6.38
CA GLU A 262 16.88 6.70 -6.23
C GLU A 262 15.40 6.86 -6.56
N PHE A 263 14.52 7.03 -5.57
CA PHE A 263 13.06 7.12 -5.74
C PHE A 263 12.49 8.47 -5.31
N SER A 264 11.20 8.68 -5.56
CA SER A 264 10.46 9.82 -5.02
C SER A 264 10.23 9.67 -3.52
N MET A 265 9.94 8.45 -3.06
CA MET A 265 9.61 8.12 -1.68
C MET A 265 9.73 6.62 -1.43
N VAL A 266 9.51 6.20 -0.19
CA VAL A 266 9.50 4.79 0.22
C VAL A 266 8.32 4.53 1.16
N PHE A 267 7.65 3.38 1.00
CA PHE A 267 6.76 2.84 2.01
C PHE A 267 7.59 2.25 3.14
N GLN A 268 7.29 2.66 4.36
CA GLN A 268 7.80 2.09 5.59
C GLN A 268 6.65 1.47 6.39
N PHE A 269 6.92 0.43 7.14
CA PHE A 269 5.89 -0.34 7.82
C PHE A 269 5.98 -0.28 9.34
N GLU A 270 6.86 0.54 9.91
CA GLU A 270 7.05 0.62 11.36
C GLU A 270 5.75 0.95 12.11
N HIS A 271 4.96 1.92 11.59
CA HIS A 271 3.69 2.28 12.20
C HIS A 271 2.63 1.17 12.10
N ILE A 272 2.70 0.35 11.04
CA ILE A 272 1.77 -0.76 10.80
C ILE A 272 1.98 -1.93 11.76
N MET A 273 3.19 -2.06 12.33
CA MET A 273 3.53 -3.15 13.23
C MET A 273 3.22 -2.86 14.71
N LEU A 274 2.73 -1.66 15.05
CA LEU A 274 2.57 -1.21 16.45
C LEU A 274 1.44 -1.88 17.24
N ASP A 275 0.55 -2.58 16.58
CA ASP A 275 -0.54 -3.36 17.17
C ASP A 275 -0.31 -4.88 17.02
N GLN A 276 0.94 -5.28 16.78
CA GLN A 276 1.41 -6.67 16.85
C GLN A 276 2.14 -6.89 18.18
N GLU A 277 1.93 -8.04 18.80
CA GLU A 277 2.66 -8.43 20.01
C GLU A 277 4.14 -8.63 19.70
N GLU A 278 5.01 -8.02 20.48
CA GLU A 278 6.46 -8.05 20.25
C GLU A 278 7.00 -9.50 20.30
N GLY A 279 7.76 -9.87 19.29
CA GLY A 279 8.35 -11.22 19.16
C GLY A 279 7.36 -12.31 18.72
N LYS A 280 6.13 -11.92 18.36
CA LYS A 280 5.10 -12.82 17.83
C LYS A 280 4.83 -12.58 16.34
N GLU A 281 3.96 -13.42 15.77
CA GLU A 281 3.52 -13.31 14.39
C GLU A 281 2.50 -12.16 14.22
N LYS A 282 2.30 -11.69 12.99
CA LYS A 282 1.32 -10.62 12.68
C LYS A 282 -0.11 -10.92 13.15
N TRP A 283 -0.42 -12.18 13.32
CA TRP A 283 -1.72 -12.71 13.77
C TRP A 283 -1.97 -12.53 15.28
N ASP A 284 -0.92 -12.23 16.04
CA ASP A 284 -0.99 -12.02 17.48
C ASP A 284 -1.11 -10.52 17.75
N THR A 285 -2.36 -10.07 17.88
CA THR A 285 -2.70 -8.66 17.95
C THR A 285 -2.77 -8.15 19.37
N ILE A 286 -2.36 -6.90 19.56
CA ILE A 286 -2.56 -6.11 20.77
C ILE A 286 -3.32 -4.81 20.43
N PRO A 287 -4.00 -4.19 21.40
CA PRO A 287 -4.59 -2.87 21.18
C PRO A 287 -3.55 -1.84 20.73
N LEU A 288 -3.95 -0.95 19.80
CA LEU A 288 -3.09 0.14 19.37
C LEU A 288 -2.69 1.03 20.54
N ASN A 289 -1.39 1.23 20.72
CA ASN A 289 -0.87 2.23 21.64
C ASN A 289 -0.71 3.58 20.91
N LEU A 290 -1.61 4.52 21.19
CA LEU A 290 -1.62 5.81 20.51
C LEU A 290 -0.32 6.62 20.74
N VAL A 291 0.27 6.54 21.93
CA VAL A 291 1.53 7.23 22.25
C VAL A 291 2.68 6.69 21.39
N LYS A 292 2.75 5.38 21.20
CA LYS A 292 3.73 4.76 20.30
C LYS A 292 3.50 5.19 18.84
N LEU A 293 2.25 5.21 18.38
CA LEU A 293 1.90 5.63 17.01
C LEU A 293 2.33 7.09 16.77
N LYS A 294 1.98 8.01 17.66
CA LYS A 294 2.35 9.44 17.57
C LYS A 294 3.86 9.62 17.49
N LYS A 295 4.60 8.98 18.38
CA LYS A 295 6.07 9.06 18.42
C LYS A 295 6.72 8.47 17.18
N CYS A 296 6.19 7.34 16.68
CA CYS A 296 6.64 6.73 15.43
C CYS A 296 6.47 7.69 14.25
N LEU A 297 5.25 8.18 14.03
CA LEU A 297 4.96 9.08 12.91
C LEU A 297 5.74 10.41 13.03
N ALA A 298 5.85 10.99 14.23
CA ALA A 298 6.63 12.19 14.48
C ALA A 298 8.13 11.99 14.16
N LYS A 299 8.69 10.84 14.52
CA LYS A 299 10.06 10.47 14.17
C LYS A 299 10.26 10.49 12.65
N TRP A 300 9.39 9.85 11.88
CA TRP A 300 9.45 9.82 10.42
C TRP A 300 9.27 11.21 9.80
N GLN A 301 8.28 11.98 10.27
CA GLN A 301 8.04 13.35 9.81
C GLN A 301 9.26 14.24 10.00
N ASN A 302 9.86 14.23 11.19
CA ASN A 302 10.97 15.11 11.54
C ASN A 302 12.29 14.66 10.88
N THR A 303 12.53 13.36 10.78
CA THR A 303 13.78 12.84 10.20
C THR A 303 13.88 13.07 8.69
N LEU A 304 12.74 13.01 7.97
CA LEU A 304 12.72 13.21 6.52
C LEU A 304 12.47 14.67 6.11
N TYR A 305 12.16 15.56 7.06
CA TYR A 305 11.90 16.96 6.74
C TYR A 305 13.09 17.61 6.00
N GLN A 306 12.84 18.13 4.80
CA GLN A 306 13.79 18.74 3.85
C GLN A 306 14.90 17.81 3.29
N VAL A 307 15.07 16.60 3.79
CA VAL A 307 16.13 15.67 3.37
C VAL A 307 15.61 14.38 2.74
N GLY A 308 14.29 14.20 2.71
CA GLY A 308 13.61 13.07 2.12
C GLY A 308 12.14 13.37 1.91
N TRP A 309 11.31 12.32 1.69
CA TRP A 309 9.88 12.46 1.50
C TRP A 309 9.13 11.23 2.01
N ASN A 310 8.04 11.45 2.75
CA ASN A 310 7.18 10.38 3.26
C ASN A 310 6.16 9.95 2.22
N SER A 311 5.83 8.65 2.17
CA SER A 311 4.57 8.14 1.70
C SER A 311 3.62 7.97 2.89
N LEU A 312 2.36 8.37 2.74
CA LEU A 312 1.39 8.35 3.82
C LEU A 312 0.30 7.31 3.49
N PHE A 313 0.22 6.24 4.27
CA PHE A 313 -0.77 5.19 4.08
C PHE A 313 -1.13 4.51 5.39
N MET A 314 -2.32 3.93 5.44
CA MET A 314 -2.80 3.08 6.53
C MET A 314 -3.31 1.73 6.00
N ASN A 315 -3.68 1.68 4.73
CA ASN A 315 -4.17 0.50 4.02
C ASN A 315 -3.35 0.22 2.77
N ASN A 316 -3.37 -1.03 2.36
CA ASN A 316 -3.05 -1.52 1.04
C ASN A 316 -3.74 -2.89 0.84
N HIS A 317 -3.42 -3.59 -0.26
CA HIS A 317 -3.98 -4.91 -0.58
C HIS A 317 -3.52 -6.05 0.34
N ASP A 318 -2.57 -5.79 1.26
CA ASP A 318 -2.01 -6.76 2.22
C ASP A 318 -2.38 -6.46 3.68
N LEU A 319 -3.16 -5.40 3.92
CA LEU A 319 -3.51 -4.94 5.26
C LEU A 319 -5.02 -4.94 5.48
N PRO A 320 -5.49 -5.24 6.70
CA PRO A 320 -6.91 -5.14 7.02
C PRO A 320 -7.40 -3.70 6.88
N ARG A 321 -8.72 -3.53 6.71
CA ARG A 321 -9.37 -2.22 6.60
C ARG A 321 -9.11 -1.38 7.85
N ILE A 322 -8.61 -0.16 7.67
CA ILE A 322 -8.16 0.68 8.79
C ILE A 322 -9.29 1.06 9.75
N VAL A 323 -10.51 1.24 9.26
CA VAL A 323 -11.69 1.56 10.10
C VAL A 323 -11.96 0.44 11.10
N SER A 324 -11.82 -0.82 10.69
CA SER A 324 -11.96 -1.97 11.58
C SER A 324 -10.74 -2.18 12.46
N ARG A 325 -9.55 -1.79 11.99
CA ARG A 325 -8.29 -2.01 12.71
C ARG A 325 -8.03 -0.98 13.81
N TRP A 326 -8.15 0.32 13.51
CA TRP A 326 -7.81 1.43 14.40
C TRP A 326 -8.96 2.41 14.63
N GLY A 327 -10.07 2.26 13.92
CA GLY A 327 -11.27 3.05 14.07
C GLY A 327 -12.36 2.33 14.86
N ASN A 328 -13.59 2.61 14.47
CA ASN A 328 -14.79 1.96 14.97
C ASN A 328 -15.69 1.61 13.79
N ASP A 329 -15.79 0.36 13.42
CA ASP A 329 -16.57 -0.09 12.25
C ASP A 329 -18.08 -0.28 12.55
N GLY A 330 -18.48 0.03 13.77
CA GLY A 330 -19.86 0.04 14.24
C GLY A 330 -20.50 1.43 14.23
N LYS A 331 -20.88 1.91 15.40
CA LYS A 331 -21.64 3.17 15.60
C LYS A 331 -20.94 4.40 15.04
N TYR A 332 -19.61 4.48 15.19
CA TYR A 332 -18.81 5.65 14.80
C TYR A 332 -17.98 5.42 13.53
N ARG A 333 -18.45 4.56 12.63
CA ARG A 333 -17.72 4.22 11.40
C ARG A 333 -17.35 5.44 10.55
N LYS A 334 -18.34 6.32 10.28
CA LYS A 334 -18.11 7.53 9.47
C LYS A 334 -17.14 8.49 10.18
N GLU A 335 -17.38 8.72 11.47
CA GLU A 335 -16.59 9.65 12.27
C GLU A 335 -15.14 9.16 12.38
N SER A 336 -14.92 7.88 12.70
CA SER A 336 -13.58 7.32 12.84
C SER A 336 -12.83 7.22 11.50
N ALA A 337 -13.52 6.90 10.39
CA ALA A 337 -12.92 6.95 9.06
C ALA A 337 -12.42 8.35 8.71
N LYS A 338 -13.22 9.38 8.95
CA LYS A 338 -12.85 10.78 8.73
C LYS A 338 -11.73 11.24 9.66
N MET A 339 -11.75 10.80 10.92
CA MET A 339 -10.72 11.10 11.91
C MET A 339 -9.36 10.54 11.47
N LEU A 340 -9.31 9.27 11.07
CA LEU A 340 -8.10 8.62 10.57
C LEU A 340 -7.56 9.32 9.31
N ALA A 341 -8.44 9.69 8.37
CA ALA A 341 -8.08 10.45 7.19
C ALA A 341 -7.47 11.81 7.54
N THR A 342 -8.07 12.53 8.50
CA THR A 342 -7.58 13.85 8.95
C THR A 342 -6.19 13.73 9.55
N MET A 343 -5.99 12.76 10.43
CA MET A 343 -4.72 12.49 11.09
C MET A 343 -3.61 12.26 10.07
N LEU A 344 -3.87 11.42 9.05
CA LEU A 344 -2.85 11.07 8.06
C LEU A 344 -2.61 12.16 7.03
N HIS A 345 -3.67 12.68 6.40
CA HIS A 345 -3.56 13.64 5.29
C HIS A 345 -3.03 15.00 5.72
N GLY A 346 -3.09 15.37 7.01
CA GLY A 346 -2.48 16.56 7.55
C GLY A 346 -0.95 16.53 7.59
N MET A 347 -0.33 15.35 7.48
CA MET A 347 1.12 15.16 7.55
C MET A 347 1.84 15.52 6.25
N GLN A 348 3.18 15.69 6.33
CA GLN A 348 4.03 15.86 5.17
C GLN A 348 4.30 14.50 4.50
N GLY A 349 3.99 14.41 3.23
CA GLY A 349 4.18 13.22 2.43
C GLY A 349 3.13 13.13 1.33
N THR A 350 3.23 12.13 0.47
CA THR A 350 2.23 11.84 -0.56
C THR A 350 1.23 10.83 -0.01
N PRO A 351 -0.07 11.17 0.11
CA PRO A 351 -1.08 10.22 0.57
C PRO A 351 -1.39 9.15 -0.46
N TYR A 352 -1.56 7.92 0.03
CA TYR A 352 -2.03 6.76 -0.73
C TYR A 352 -3.36 6.31 -0.13
N ILE A 353 -4.41 6.32 -0.95
CA ILE A 353 -5.76 5.88 -0.59
C ILE A 353 -5.97 4.51 -1.21
N TYR A 354 -6.25 3.50 -0.39
CA TYR A 354 -6.60 2.17 -0.90
C TYR A 354 -8.09 2.12 -1.29
N GLN A 355 -8.43 1.43 -2.39
CA GLN A 355 -9.82 1.31 -2.85
C GLN A 355 -10.78 0.93 -1.72
N GLY A 356 -11.86 1.71 -1.57
CA GLY A 356 -12.87 1.55 -0.51
C GLY A 356 -12.57 2.28 0.80
N GLU A 357 -11.36 2.82 0.99
CA GLU A 357 -11.02 3.64 2.15
C GLU A 357 -11.86 4.91 2.17
N GLU A 358 -12.07 5.53 1.01
CA GLU A 358 -12.91 6.72 0.83
C GLU A 358 -14.41 6.48 1.07
N LEU A 359 -14.83 5.22 1.21
CA LEU A 359 -16.19 4.83 1.60
C LEU A 359 -16.28 4.43 3.08
N GLY A 360 -15.15 4.27 3.74
CA GLY A 360 -15.07 3.66 5.06
C GLY A 360 -15.49 2.18 5.04
N MET A 361 -15.04 1.43 4.01
CA MET A 361 -15.26 -0.02 3.95
C MET A 361 -14.57 -0.71 5.13
N THR A 362 -15.19 -1.76 5.64
CA THR A 362 -14.78 -2.49 6.85
C THR A 362 -14.21 -3.86 6.50
N ASN A 363 -13.60 -4.52 7.49
CA ASN A 363 -13.26 -5.93 7.39
C ASN A 363 -14.51 -6.77 7.12
N VAL A 364 -14.30 -7.95 6.52
CA VAL A 364 -15.32 -8.98 6.36
C VAL A 364 -15.10 -10.06 7.41
N GLN A 365 -16.17 -10.62 7.91
CA GLN A 365 -16.13 -11.77 8.81
C GLN A 365 -16.89 -12.93 8.17
N PHE A 366 -16.18 -14.00 7.90
CA PHE A 366 -16.75 -15.26 7.47
C PHE A 366 -16.74 -16.27 8.62
N ASP A 367 -17.70 -17.20 8.59
CA ASP A 367 -17.87 -18.19 9.67
C ASP A 367 -16.96 -19.42 9.50
N SER A 368 -16.39 -19.60 8.29
CA SER A 368 -15.62 -20.78 7.91
C SER A 368 -14.36 -20.42 7.15
N ILE A 369 -13.31 -21.22 7.36
CA ILE A 369 -12.03 -21.04 6.63
C ILE A 369 -12.18 -21.26 5.13
N GLU A 370 -13.13 -22.07 4.69
CA GLU A 370 -13.40 -22.36 3.28
C GLU A 370 -13.91 -21.13 2.49
N GLU A 371 -14.29 -20.06 3.18
CA GLU A 371 -14.72 -18.80 2.58
C GLU A 371 -13.57 -17.81 2.35
N TYR A 372 -12.34 -18.14 2.80
CA TYR A 372 -11.13 -17.34 2.61
C TYR A 372 -10.30 -17.87 1.45
N GLU A 373 -9.64 -16.97 0.72
CA GLU A 373 -8.91 -17.29 -0.52
C GLU A 373 -7.38 -17.05 -0.38
N ASP A 374 -6.96 -16.24 0.59
CA ASP A 374 -5.56 -15.84 0.72
C ASP A 374 -4.66 -16.98 1.20
N ILE A 375 -3.63 -17.31 0.39
CA ILE A 375 -2.69 -18.38 0.67
C ILE A 375 -2.01 -18.25 2.04
N GLU A 376 -1.64 -17.04 2.45
CA GLU A 376 -1.02 -16.80 3.76
C GLU A 376 -1.99 -17.13 4.91
N THR A 377 -3.26 -16.74 4.75
CA THR A 377 -4.33 -17.03 5.69
C THR A 377 -4.58 -18.54 5.82
N LEU A 378 -4.68 -19.24 4.69
CA LEU A 378 -4.93 -20.69 4.67
C LEU A 378 -3.76 -21.48 5.27
N ASN A 379 -2.53 -21.11 4.96
CA ASN A 379 -1.34 -21.74 5.51
C ASN A 379 -1.25 -21.52 7.04
N MET A 380 -1.46 -20.28 7.50
CA MET A 380 -1.46 -19.96 8.93
C MET A 380 -2.55 -20.74 9.70
N TYR A 381 -3.75 -20.85 9.13
CA TYR A 381 -4.84 -21.62 9.74
C TYR A 381 -4.42 -23.08 9.97
N LYS A 382 -3.85 -23.72 8.94
CA LYS A 382 -3.36 -25.10 9.02
C LYS A 382 -2.25 -25.24 10.07
N GLU A 383 -1.24 -24.38 10.02
CA GLU A 383 -0.12 -24.41 10.96
C GLU A 383 -0.57 -24.22 12.43
N ARG A 384 -1.50 -23.31 12.68
CA ARG A 384 -2.02 -23.07 14.03
C ARG A 384 -2.88 -24.22 14.54
N LEU A 385 -3.66 -24.88 13.68
CA LEU A 385 -4.35 -26.12 14.03
C LEU A 385 -3.36 -27.22 14.45
N GLU A 386 -2.28 -27.40 13.68
CA GLU A 386 -1.21 -28.37 14.02
C GLU A 386 -0.50 -28.05 15.33
N LYS A 387 -0.39 -26.76 15.69
CA LYS A 387 0.13 -26.25 16.96
C LYS A 387 -0.89 -26.37 18.13
N GLY A 388 -2.14 -26.78 17.86
CA GLY A 388 -3.19 -27.02 18.86
C GLY A 388 -4.07 -25.83 19.21
N TYR A 389 -4.05 -24.74 18.43
CA TYR A 389 -5.00 -23.62 18.57
C TYR A 389 -6.41 -24.06 18.20
N GLN A 390 -7.42 -23.44 18.81
CA GLN A 390 -8.81 -23.72 18.47
C GLN A 390 -9.24 -22.97 17.20
N PRO A 391 -10.10 -23.57 16.35
CA PRO A 391 -10.56 -22.93 15.11
C PRO A 391 -11.13 -21.52 15.31
N GLU A 392 -11.89 -21.31 16.37
CA GLU A 392 -12.51 -20.01 16.68
C GLU A 392 -11.47 -18.94 17.02
N GLU A 393 -10.41 -19.30 17.73
CA GLU A 393 -9.29 -18.39 18.04
C GLU A 393 -8.54 -18.00 16.76
N ILE A 394 -8.33 -18.95 15.85
CA ILE A 394 -7.66 -18.71 14.58
C ILE A 394 -8.53 -17.82 13.68
N LEU A 395 -9.82 -18.10 13.56
CA LEU A 395 -10.76 -17.27 12.79
C LEU A 395 -10.84 -15.83 13.32
N HIS A 396 -10.74 -15.64 14.65
CA HIS A 396 -10.67 -14.30 15.23
C HIS A 396 -9.41 -13.54 14.76
N SER A 397 -8.25 -14.19 14.74
CA SER A 397 -7.01 -13.60 14.20
C SER A 397 -7.11 -13.30 12.70
N ILE A 398 -7.76 -14.19 11.93
CA ILE A 398 -8.02 -14.01 10.49
C ILE A 398 -8.92 -12.79 10.27
N TYR A 399 -10.03 -12.67 10.98
CA TYR A 399 -10.89 -11.49 10.92
C TYR A 399 -10.10 -10.18 11.15
N ALA A 400 -9.20 -10.18 12.12
CA ALA A 400 -8.41 -8.99 12.46
C ALA A 400 -7.31 -8.68 11.42
N ARG A 401 -6.72 -9.69 10.76
CA ARG A 401 -5.42 -9.53 10.08
C ARG A 401 -5.33 -10.07 8.66
N SER A 402 -6.29 -10.88 8.19
CA SER A 402 -6.23 -11.46 6.84
C SER A 402 -6.15 -10.38 5.76
N ARG A 403 -5.32 -10.63 4.75
CA ARG A 403 -5.25 -9.85 3.52
C ARG A 403 -6.58 -9.85 2.75
N ASP A 404 -7.39 -10.90 2.90
CA ASP A 404 -8.71 -11.01 2.30
C ASP A 404 -9.66 -9.86 2.68
N ASN A 405 -9.47 -9.26 3.87
CA ASN A 405 -10.21 -8.06 4.26
C ASN A 405 -10.08 -6.90 3.26
N ALA A 406 -8.91 -6.74 2.67
CA ALA A 406 -8.65 -5.73 1.66
C ALA A 406 -9.08 -6.16 0.25
N ARG A 407 -9.31 -7.46 0.03
CA ARG A 407 -9.53 -8.05 -1.30
C ARG A 407 -10.98 -8.34 -1.62
N THR A 408 -11.91 -8.06 -0.67
CA THR A 408 -13.34 -8.07 -0.97
C THR A 408 -13.65 -7.07 -2.09
N PRO A 409 -14.58 -7.41 -3.01
CA PRO A 409 -14.96 -6.53 -4.10
C PRO A 409 -15.38 -5.13 -3.65
N MET A 410 -15.04 -4.12 -4.46
CA MET A 410 -15.46 -2.74 -4.27
C MET A 410 -16.99 -2.64 -4.27
N GLN A 411 -17.53 -1.86 -3.35
CA GLN A 411 -18.96 -1.69 -3.12
C GLN A 411 -19.46 -0.43 -3.85
N TRP A 412 -20.03 -0.61 -5.07
CA TRP A 412 -20.47 0.50 -5.91
C TRP A 412 -21.90 0.93 -5.64
N SER A 413 -22.78 -0.02 -5.30
CA SER A 413 -24.20 0.24 -5.03
C SER A 413 -24.80 -0.78 -4.06
N SER A 414 -26.05 -0.58 -3.69
CA SER A 414 -26.85 -1.53 -2.89
C SER A 414 -27.45 -2.67 -3.73
N GLU A 415 -27.17 -2.72 -5.04
CA GLU A 415 -27.63 -3.78 -5.94
C GLU A 415 -26.85 -5.10 -5.71
N LYS A 416 -27.31 -6.19 -6.33
CA LYS A 416 -26.67 -7.51 -6.23
C LYS A 416 -25.15 -7.39 -6.44
N ASN A 417 -24.40 -8.12 -5.64
CA ASN A 417 -22.91 -8.11 -5.64
C ASN A 417 -22.29 -6.72 -5.45
N GLY A 418 -23.01 -5.80 -4.79
CA GLY A 418 -22.51 -4.44 -4.59
C GLY A 418 -22.35 -3.63 -5.89
N GLY A 419 -22.93 -4.06 -7.02
CA GLY A 419 -22.69 -3.47 -8.33
C GLY A 419 -21.28 -3.75 -8.91
N PHE A 420 -20.53 -4.64 -8.29
CA PHE A 420 -19.18 -5.01 -8.73
C PHE A 420 -19.22 -5.87 -10.01
N THR A 421 -20.11 -6.87 -10.07
CA THR A 421 -20.28 -7.81 -11.17
C THR A 421 -21.74 -8.15 -11.39
N THR A 422 -22.10 -8.49 -12.63
CA THR A 422 -23.38 -9.11 -12.98
C THR A 422 -23.35 -10.64 -12.85
N GLY A 423 -22.16 -11.24 -12.79
CA GLY A 423 -21.93 -12.66 -12.62
C GLY A 423 -21.77 -13.09 -11.16
N GLU A 424 -21.05 -14.19 -10.94
CA GLU A 424 -20.65 -14.66 -9.61
C GLU A 424 -19.28 -14.06 -9.27
N PRO A 425 -19.14 -13.29 -8.18
CA PRO A 425 -17.87 -12.67 -7.86
C PRO A 425 -16.82 -13.72 -7.45
N TRP A 426 -15.58 -13.54 -7.88
CA TRP A 426 -14.44 -14.43 -7.56
C TRP A 426 -14.20 -14.57 -6.06
N PHE A 427 -14.58 -13.53 -5.29
CA PHE A 427 -14.52 -13.49 -3.83
C PHE A 427 -15.78 -12.81 -3.30
N ALA A 428 -16.29 -13.27 -2.16
CA ALA A 428 -17.55 -12.81 -1.62
C ALA A 428 -17.52 -11.30 -1.32
N VAL A 429 -18.57 -10.59 -1.74
CA VAL A 429 -18.77 -9.18 -1.40
C VAL A 429 -19.15 -9.06 0.07
N ASN A 430 -18.54 -8.11 0.79
CA ASN A 430 -18.91 -7.85 2.18
C ASN A 430 -20.42 -7.54 2.28
N PRO A 431 -21.20 -8.29 3.10
CA PRO A 431 -22.66 -8.15 3.15
C PRO A 431 -23.17 -6.75 3.48
N ASN A 432 -22.33 -5.89 4.05
CA ASN A 432 -22.70 -4.52 4.39
C ASN A 432 -22.76 -3.57 3.18
N TYR A 433 -22.51 -4.06 1.95
CA TYR A 433 -22.62 -3.26 0.71
C TYR A 433 -23.98 -2.59 0.53
N THR A 434 -25.03 -3.13 1.12
CA THR A 434 -26.38 -2.55 1.08
C THR A 434 -26.46 -1.19 1.78
N ARG A 435 -25.48 -0.83 2.62
CA ARG A 435 -25.41 0.43 3.39
C ARG A 435 -24.10 1.19 3.20
N ILE A 436 -23.04 0.51 2.79
CA ILE A 436 -21.71 1.09 2.59
C ILE A 436 -21.37 0.88 1.12
N ASN A 437 -21.57 1.91 0.29
CA ASN A 437 -21.27 1.84 -1.12
C ASN A 437 -21.09 3.24 -1.72
N ALA A 438 -20.50 3.27 -2.92
CA ALA A 438 -20.18 4.53 -3.60
C ALA A 438 -21.43 5.35 -3.97
N LYS A 439 -22.53 4.71 -4.39
CA LYS A 439 -23.76 5.40 -4.76
C LYS A 439 -24.33 6.17 -3.58
N GLU A 440 -24.52 5.52 -2.44
CA GLU A 440 -24.99 6.16 -1.21
C GLU A 440 -24.02 7.28 -0.76
N ALA A 441 -22.70 7.05 -0.87
CA ALA A 441 -21.71 8.04 -0.51
C ALA A 441 -21.75 9.29 -1.41
N LEU A 442 -22.07 9.14 -2.69
CA LEU A 442 -22.18 10.25 -3.64
C LEU A 442 -23.50 11.06 -3.48
N GLU A 443 -24.52 10.49 -2.83
CA GLU A 443 -25.78 11.14 -2.53
C GLU A 443 -25.76 11.88 -1.17
N ASP A 444 -24.78 11.58 -0.30
CA ASP A 444 -24.60 12.19 1.03
C ASP A 444 -23.39 13.13 1.03
N GLU A 445 -23.62 14.45 1.01
CA GLU A 445 -22.56 15.47 1.05
C GLU A 445 -21.67 15.39 2.30
N ASN A 446 -22.14 14.71 3.34
CA ASN A 446 -21.42 14.47 4.59
C ASN A 446 -20.81 13.06 4.67
N SER A 447 -20.75 12.37 3.54
CA SER A 447 -20.10 11.05 3.45
C SER A 447 -18.60 11.11 3.68
N VAL A 448 -18.01 9.94 3.89
CA VAL A 448 -16.55 9.78 3.95
C VAL A 448 -15.91 10.19 2.61
N PHE A 449 -16.56 9.90 1.47
CA PHE A 449 -16.09 10.28 0.13
C PHE A 449 -15.88 11.80 -0.01
N TYR A 450 -16.88 12.61 0.30
CA TYR A 450 -16.76 14.07 0.20
C TYR A 450 -15.81 14.65 1.23
N TYR A 451 -15.63 13.98 2.36
CA TYR A 451 -14.62 14.36 3.34
C TYR A 451 -13.21 14.17 2.80
N TYR A 452 -12.92 13.02 2.17
CA TYR A 452 -11.64 12.78 1.46
C TYR A 452 -11.45 13.80 0.32
N GLN A 453 -12.47 14.05 -0.49
CA GLN A 453 -12.40 15.05 -1.55
C GLN A 453 -12.00 16.43 -1.00
N LYS A 454 -12.59 16.84 0.14
CA LYS A 454 -12.28 18.11 0.80
C LYS A 454 -10.84 18.13 1.34
N LEU A 455 -10.35 17.05 1.95
CA LEU A 455 -8.95 16.93 2.39
C LEU A 455 -7.97 17.04 1.23
N ILE A 456 -8.26 16.35 0.12
CA ILE A 456 -7.45 16.41 -1.10
C ILE A 456 -7.39 17.84 -1.66
N ARG A 457 -8.52 18.53 -1.70
CA ARG A 457 -8.60 19.92 -2.15
C ARG A 457 -7.79 20.84 -1.24
N LEU A 458 -7.97 20.76 0.08
CA LEU A 458 -7.23 21.55 1.06
C LEU A 458 -5.74 21.40 0.89
N ARG A 459 -5.26 20.16 0.69
CA ARG A 459 -3.85 19.87 0.43
C ARG A 459 -3.32 20.60 -0.81
N LYS A 460 -4.10 20.60 -1.90
CA LYS A 460 -3.71 21.22 -3.18
C LYS A 460 -3.72 22.75 -3.12
N GLU A 461 -4.62 23.31 -2.33
CA GLU A 461 -4.79 24.76 -2.18
C GLU A 461 -3.84 25.38 -1.15
N ASN A 462 -3.29 24.61 -0.22
CA ASN A 462 -2.53 25.13 0.92
C ASN A 462 -1.12 24.52 1.00
N PRO A 463 -0.07 25.29 0.65
CA PRO A 463 1.31 24.82 0.63
C PRO A 463 1.83 24.26 1.97
N VAL A 464 1.22 24.64 3.09
CA VAL A 464 1.62 24.17 4.43
C VAL A 464 1.54 22.64 4.58
N PHE A 465 0.64 21.97 3.85
CA PHE A 465 0.57 20.51 3.83
C PHE A 465 1.84 19.87 3.24
N VAL A 466 2.47 20.54 2.28
CA VAL A 466 3.68 20.08 1.59
C VAL A 466 4.94 20.59 2.28
N ASN A 467 4.98 21.88 2.63
CA ASN A 467 6.20 22.56 3.04
C ASN A 467 6.32 22.76 4.56
N GLY A 468 5.20 22.71 5.28
CA GLY A 468 5.17 23.01 6.70
C GLY A 468 6.00 22.05 7.54
N LYS A 469 6.69 22.56 8.55
CA LYS A 469 7.39 21.77 9.55
C LYS A 469 6.39 21.11 10.50
N PHE A 470 6.61 19.85 10.80
CA PHE A 470 5.79 19.08 11.74
C PHE A 470 6.27 19.29 13.19
N GLU A 471 5.32 19.44 14.13
CA GLU A 471 5.60 19.44 15.56
C GLU A 471 4.50 18.66 16.29
N LEU A 472 4.89 17.59 17.01
CA LEU A 472 3.96 16.79 17.81
C LEU A 472 3.55 17.54 19.07
N LEU A 473 2.26 17.62 19.34
CA LEU A 473 1.68 18.16 20.56
C LEU A 473 1.09 17.04 21.42
N LEU A 474 0.97 17.25 22.72
CA LEU A 474 0.45 16.28 23.69
C LEU A 474 1.07 14.88 23.50
N PRO A 475 2.40 14.73 23.50
CA PRO A 475 3.07 13.48 23.12
C PRO A 475 2.70 12.28 23.98
N GLU A 476 2.32 12.48 25.25
CA GLU A 476 1.99 11.43 26.21
C GLU A 476 0.47 11.24 26.40
N ASP A 477 -0.39 12.01 25.74
CA ASP A 477 -1.83 11.81 25.83
C ASP A 477 -2.24 10.53 25.09
N GLU A 478 -2.95 9.64 25.77
CA GLU A 478 -3.34 8.32 25.24
C GLU A 478 -4.63 8.35 24.38
N ARG A 479 -5.30 9.50 24.29
CA ARG A 479 -6.59 9.67 23.62
C ARG A 479 -6.56 10.65 22.46
N ILE A 480 -5.71 11.68 22.55
CA ILE A 480 -5.62 12.75 21.57
C ILE A 480 -4.33 12.62 20.76
N PHE A 481 -4.48 12.64 19.43
CA PHE A 481 -3.36 12.86 18.53
C PHE A 481 -3.46 14.27 17.97
N ALA A 482 -2.55 15.13 18.37
CA ALA A 482 -2.48 16.51 17.91
C ALA A 482 -1.07 16.86 17.45
N TYR A 483 -0.99 17.67 16.40
CA TYR A 483 0.27 18.21 15.88
C TYR A 483 0.04 19.51 15.12
N THR A 484 1.08 20.29 14.96
CA THR A 484 1.06 21.45 14.08
C THR A 484 1.87 21.24 12.82
N ARG A 485 1.49 21.97 11.77
CA ARG A 485 2.30 22.20 10.57
C ARG A 485 2.49 23.70 10.42
N THR A 486 3.72 24.13 10.18
CA THR A 486 4.04 25.55 10.10
C THR A 486 4.98 25.81 8.92
N ASP A 487 4.58 26.72 8.03
CA ASP A 487 5.43 27.32 7.00
C ASP A 487 5.54 28.84 7.20
N GLU A 488 6.04 29.57 6.20
CA GLU A 488 6.25 31.02 6.30
C GLU A 488 4.95 31.84 6.46
N HIS A 489 3.82 31.31 5.98
CA HIS A 489 2.55 32.04 5.87
C HIS A 489 1.43 31.45 6.71
N THR A 490 1.53 30.17 7.06
CA THR A 490 0.45 29.42 7.68
C THR A 490 0.94 28.61 8.85
N LYS A 491 0.18 28.63 9.93
CA LYS A 491 0.30 27.67 11.03
C LYS A 491 -1.03 26.95 11.16
N MET A 492 -1.04 25.61 11.03
CA MET A 492 -2.24 24.81 11.21
C MET A 492 -2.08 23.81 12.34
N LEU A 493 -3.16 23.58 13.08
CA LEU A 493 -3.34 22.52 14.07
C LEU A 493 -4.18 21.42 13.45
N VAL A 494 -3.72 20.20 13.57
CA VAL A 494 -4.53 18.98 13.38
C VAL A 494 -4.76 18.37 14.76
N CYS A 495 -6.02 18.14 15.12
CA CYS A 495 -6.38 17.61 16.43
C CYS A 495 -7.46 16.52 16.27
N THR A 496 -7.20 15.34 16.82
CA THR A 496 -8.07 14.15 16.65
C THR A 496 -8.23 13.41 17.97
N ASN A 497 -9.46 12.96 18.23
CA ASN A 497 -9.80 12.07 19.34
C ASN A 497 -9.86 10.63 18.85
N PHE A 498 -9.05 9.74 19.41
CA PHE A 498 -8.97 8.31 19.05
C PHE A 498 -9.87 7.41 19.92
N THR A 499 -10.81 8.00 20.65
CA THR A 499 -11.70 7.25 21.56
C THR A 499 -13.17 7.44 21.20
N ASP A 500 -14.00 6.56 21.69
CA ASP A 500 -15.47 6.64 21.63
C ASP A 500 -16.10 7.44 22.77
N GLU A 501 -15.27 8.17 23.52
CA GLU A 501 -15.67 9.06 24.59
C GLU A 501 -15.40 10.53 24.22
N GLU A 502 -16.12 11.45 24.91
CA GLU A 502 -15.82 12.88 24.84
C GLU A 502 -14.56 13.19 25.66
N VAL A 503 -13.60 13.91 25.07
CA VAL A 503 -12.35 14.28 25.73
C VAL A 503 -12.12 15.78 25.71
N SER A 504 -11.57 16.34 26.80
CA SER A 504 -11.16 17.74 26.85
C SER A 504 -9.80 17.91 26.17
N CYS A 505 -9.68 18.92 25.29
CA CYS A 505 -8.45 19.27 24.59
C CYS A 505 -8.14 20.76 24.78
N PRO A 506 -7.23 21.11 25.71
CA PRO A 506 -6.91 22.52 26.00
C PRO A 506 -6.35 23.30 24.80
N LEU A 507 -5.73 22.62 23.83
CA LEU A 507 -5.23 23.26 22.60
C LEU A 507 -6.32 24.00 21.84
N LEU A 508 -7.57 23.55 21.92
CA LEU A 508 -8.68 24.16 21.20
C LEU A 508 -9.05 25.56 21.70
N ASP A 509 -8.78 25.86 22.98
CA ASP A 509 -8.94 27.20 23.53
C ASP A 509 -7.89 28.16 22.98
N GLU A 510 -6.66 27.67 22.80
CA GLU A 510 -5.57 28.47 22.23
C GLU A 510 -5.81 28.76 20.73
N TRP A 511 -6.47 27.85 20.03
CA TRP A 511 -6.73 27.93 18.58
C TRP A 511 -8.13 28.45 18.22
N LYS A 512 -8.93 28.91 19.18
CA LYS A 512 -10.32 29.33 18.98
C LYS A 512 -10.50 30.50 17.99
N ALA A 513 -9.47 31.32 17.78
CA ALA A 513 -9.50 32.44 16.84
C ALA A 513 -9.06 32.03 15.42
N GLY A 514 -8.60 30.82 15.22
CA GLY A 514 -8.23 30.29 13.91
C GLY A 514 -9.43 29.92 13.07
N GLU A 515 -9.21 29.86 11.75
CA GLU A 515 -10.20 29.40 10.79
C GLU A 515 -10.29 27.87 10.82
N VAL A 516 -11.49 27.32 10.95
CA VAL A 516 -11.73 25.87 10.83
C VAL A 516 -11.76 25.50 9.36
N TRP A 517 -10.72 24.82 8.87
CA TRP A 517 -10.64 24.36 7.49
C TRP A 517 -11.47 23.12 7.21
N ILE A 518 -11.47 22.19 8.17
CA ILE A 518 -12.27 20.96 8.09
C ILE A 518 -12.54 20.40 9.49
N GLN A 519 -13.71 19.82 9.65
CA GLN A 519 -14.13 19.04 10.82
C GLN A 519 -15.05 17.90 10.36
N ASN A 520 -15.09 16.80 11.11
CA ASN A 520 -15.85 15.61 10.72
C ASN A 520 -17.27 15.53 11.30
N TYR A 521 -17.67 16.49 12.13
CA TYR A 521 -19.03 16.68 12.60
C TYR A 521 -19.61 17.96 12.00
N GLU A 522 -20.90 17.94 11.60
CA GLU A 522 -21.54 19.02 10.84
C GLU A 522 -21.96 20.22 11.70
N ASP A 523 -22.45 19.93 12.91
CA ASP A 523 -23.08 20.88 13.81
C ASP A 523 -22.11 21.79 14.57
N GLY A 524 -20.87 21.83 14.13
CA GLY A 524 -19.83 22.60 14.75
C GLY A 524 -19.35 21.99 16.06
N ARG A 525 -18.45 22.68 16.74
CA ARG A 525 -17.86 22.26 18.00
C ARG A 525 -18.17 23.25 19.11
N GLU A 526 -18.47 22.74 20.28
CA GLU A 526 -18.67 23.56 21.47
C GLU A 526 -17.46 23.49 22.42
N GLY A 527 -16.89 24.66 22.71
CA GLY A 527 -15.79 24.78 23.67
C GLY A 527 -14.51 24.02 23.28
N ASN A 528 -13.86 23.43 24.28
CA ASN A 528 -12.59 22.72 24.15
C ASN A 528 -12.72 21.19 24.21
N LYS A 529 -13.89 20.66 23.96
CA LYS A 529 -14.14 19.23 23.96
C LYS A 529 -14.15 18.69 22.56
N LEU A 530 -13.63 17.46 22.40
CA LEU A 530 -13.73 16.64 21.21
C LEU A 530 -14.71 15.49 21.48
N ARG A 531 -15.72 15.34 20.65
CA ARG A 531 -16.66 14.22 20.66
C ARG A 531 -15.98 12.90 20.28
N PRO A 532 -16.65 11.75 20.42
CA PRO A 532 -16.12 10.47 19.97
C PRO A 532 -15.59 10.55 18.53
N TYR A 533 -14.31 10.17 18.32
CA TYR A 533 -13.62 10.21 17.02
C TYR A 533 -13.69 11.56 16.29
N GLU A 534 -13.84 12.67 17.03
CA GLU A 534 -13.84 13.98 16.40
C GLU A 534 -12.45 14.37 15.90
N ALA A 535 -12.43 15.02 14.75
CA ALA A 535 -11.23 15.52 14.10
C ALA A 535 -11.46 16.94 13.56
N VAL A 536 -10.45 17.80 13.71
CA VAL A 536 -10.49 19.16 13.23
C VAL A 536 -9.13 19.62 12.72
N ILE A 537 -9.12 20.41 11.65
CA ILE A 537 -7.97 21.22 11.22
C ILE A 537 -8.35 22.69 11.38
N ILE A 538 -7.54 23.41 12.15
CA ILE A 538 -7.69 24.84 12.40
C ILE A 538 -6.43 25.56 11.92
N ALA A 539 -6.55 26.68 11.24
CA ALA A 539 -5.40 27.41 10.72
C ALA A 539 -5.42 28.90 11.04
N PHE A 540 -4.23 29.43 11.19
CA PHE A 540 -3.91 30.86 11.13
C PHE A 540 -3.13 31.11 9.86
N THR A 541 -3.67 31.94 8.97
CA THR A 541 -3.00 32.40 7.75
C THR A 541 -2.51 33.82 7.98
N GLY A 542 -1.20 34.05 7.85
CA GLY A 542 -0.63 35.41 7.85
C GLY A 542 -1.09 36.16 6.60
N LYS A 543 -1.40 37.45 6.75
CA LYS A 543 -1.68 38.37 5.63
C LYS A 543 -0.42 38.70 4.86
#